data_bce0de5efc13b2335afb9ad8c829d9ed
#
_entry.id   bce0de5efc13b2335afb9ad8c829d9ed
#
_cell.length_a   1.000
_cell.length_b   1.000
_cell.length_c   1.000
_cell.angle_alpha   90.00
_cell.angle_beta   90.00
_cell.angle_gamma   90.00
#
_symmetry.space_group_name_H-M   'P 1'
#
loop_
_entity.id
_entity.type
_entity.pdbx_description
1 polymer ?
#
loop_
_entity_poly.entity_id
_entity_poly.type
_entity_poly.pdbx_seq_one_letter_code
_entity_poly.pdbx_strand_id
1 'polypeptide(L)'
;MKGYFGIGVEGISKAMNVGTLFRTAHAFGAAFVFTLRAQYNRREGAHTDTSDTPRSVPTYNFADLEAFRLPQGCRLVGVEITDAALELPSFRHPRQAAYILGAEREGLSADVQSICDYVVKIPTRFSVNLGVAGALIMYDRQLSLGRHAARPVAEGGPTEAVVVPPFGEPIYKRKQRVRARAVQAHK
;
A
#
# COMPACT_ATOMS: atom_id res chain seq x y z
N MET A 1 17.18 10.28 5.14
CA MET A 1 15.75 10.47 5.44
C MET A 1 15.01 9.22 5.01
N LYS A 2 14.26 8.57 5.90
CA LYS A 2 13.39 7.44 5.54
C LYS A 2 12.27 7.96 4.66
N GLY A 3 11.99 7.28 3.55
CA GLY A 3 10.82 7.57 2.76
C GLY A 3 9.53 7.13 3.48
N TYR A 4 8.39 7.64 3.02
CA TYR A 4 7.06 7.19 3.44
C TYR A 4 6.18 6.99 2.21
N PHE A 5 5.06 6.32 2.40
CA PHE A 5 4.04 6.27 1.36
C PHE A 5 2.63 6.32 1.97
N GLY A 6 1.73 6.84 1.17
CA GLY A 6 0.30 6.69 1.35
C GLY A 6 -0.30 5.88 0.20
N ILE A 7 -1.51 5.37 0.39
CA ILE A 7 -2.26 4.70 -0.66
C ILE A 7 -3.74 5.02 -0.53
N GLY A 8 -4.40 5.18 -1.66
CA GLY A 8 -5.80 5.50 -1.69
C GLY A 8 -6.49 5.03 -2.97
N VAL A 9 -7.75 5.40 -3.09
CA VAL A 9 -8.61 4.97 -4.18
C VAL A 9 -9.56 6.07 -4.59
N GLU A 10 -9.80 6.17 -5.90
CA GLU A 10 -10.80 7.08 -6.50
C GLU A 10 -12.10 6.33 -6.77
N GLY A 11 -13.22 7.02 -6.54
CA GLY A 11 -14.54 6.64 -7.05
C GLY A 11 -15.10 5.31 -6.57
N ILE A 12 -14.63 4.79 -5.45
CA ILE A 12 -14.99 3.45 -5.00
C ILE A 12 -16.41 3.36 -4.44
N SER A 13 -17.15 2.34 -4.87
CA SER A 13 -18.49 2.04 -4.38
C SER A 13 -18.56 0.80 -3.48
N LYS A 14 -17.56 -0.11 -3.54
CA LYS A 14 -17.53 -1.35 -2.76
C LYS A 14 -16.67 -1.17 -1.50
N ALA A 15 -17.31 -0.98 -0.37
CA ALA A 15 -16.66 -0.81 0.94
C ALA A 15 -15.68 -1.95 1.30
N MET A 16 -15.99 -3.19 0.90
CA MET A 16 -15.14 -4.36 1.15
C MET A 16 -13.74 -4.22 0.54
N ASN A 17 -13.63 -3.64 -0.66
CA ASN A 17 -12.34 -3.47 -1.33
C ASN A 17 -11.50 -2.38 -0.66
N VAL A 18 -12.14 -1.33 -0.14
CA VAL A 18 -11.47 -0.31 0.68
C VAL A 18 -10.90 -0.94 1.95
N GLY A 19 -11.71 -1.71 2.67
CA GLY A 19 -11.28 -2.38 3.90
C GLY A 19 -10.07 -3.30 3.66
N THR A 20 -10.12 -4.09 2.59
CA THR A 20 -9.01 -4.97 2.19
C THR A 20 -7.75 -4.17 1.84
N LEU A 21 -7.89 -3.10 1.05
CA LEU A 21 -6.76 -2.24 0.67
C LEU A 21 -6.14 -1.58 1.90
N PHE A 22 -6.96 -1.00 2.79
CA PHE A 22 -6.48 -0.26 3.96
C PHE A 22 -5.85 -1.19 5.01
N ARG A 23 -6.44 -2.36 5.24
CA ARG A 23 -5.81 -3.39 6.07
C ARG A 23 -4.44 -3.80 5.54
N THR A 24 -4.33 -4.00 4.24
CA THR A 24 -3.07 -4.34 3.58
C THR A 24 -2.08 -3.18 3.71
N ALA A 25 -2.52 -1.94 3.53
CA ALA A 25 -1.70 -0.74 3.70
C ALA A 25 -1.13 -0.62 5.12
N HIS A 26 -1.95 -0.90 6.13
CA HIS A 26 -1.49 -0.96 7.53
C HIS A 26 -0.40 -2.02 7.71
N ALA A 27 -0.60 -3.22 7.16
CA ALA A 27 0.39 -4.31 7.25
C ALA A 27 1.72 -3.95 6.58
N PHE A 28 1.70 -3.20 5.48
CA PHE A 28 2.90 -2.72 4.77
C PHE A 28 3.49 -1.43 5.36
N GLY A 29 2.88 -0.85 6.40
CA GLY A 29 3.39 0.34 7.09
C GLY A 29 3.16 1.64 6.32
N ALA A 30 2.02 1.78 5.63
CA ALA A 30 1.60 3.03 5.04
C ALA A 30 1.51 4.14 6.10
N ALA A 31 1.98 5.33 5.77
CA ALA A 31 1.93 6.48 6.64
C ALA A 31 0.53 7.12 6.71
N PHE A 32 -0.25 6.95 5.65
CA PHE A 32 -1.64 7.38 5.57
C PHE A 32 -2.40 6.61 4.49
N VAL A 33 -3.72 6.60 4.59
CA VAL A 33 -4.62 6.09 3.56
C VAL A 33 -5.65 7.15 3.20
N PHE A 34 -6.18 7.11 1.99
CA PHE A 34 -7.14 8.12 1.57
C PHE A 34 -8.16 7.59 0.56
N THR A 35 -9.29 8.30 0.46
CA THR A 35 -10.26 8.13 -0.60
C THR A 35 -10.50 9.46 -1.31
N LEU A 36 -10.74 9.41 -2.60
CA LEU A 36 -11.13 10.54 -3.44
C LEU A 36 -12.46 10.20 -4.12
N ARG A 37 -13.47 11.10 -4.02
CA ARG A 37 -14.80 10.90 -4.63
C ARG A 37 -15.47 9.57 -4.24
N ALA A 38 -15.23 9.08 -3.02
CA ALA A 38 -15.78 7.80 -2.59
C ALA A 38 -17.30 7.88 -2.35
N GLN A 39 -18.03 6.93 -2.92
CA GLN A 39 -19.48 6.80 -2.84
C GLN A 39 -19.88 5.54 -2.04
N TYR A 40 -19.46 5.45 -0.78
CA TYR A 40 -19.82 4.31 0.06
C TYR A 40 -20.07 4.72 1.52
N ASN A 41 -20.85 3.90 2.22
CA ASN A 41 -21.08 4.11 3.65
C ASN A 41 -19.84 3.60 4.44
N ARG A 42 -19.21 4.49 5.20
CA ARG A 42 -18.02 4.16 6.03
C ARG A 42 -18.23 2.98 6.97
N ARG A 43 -19.45 2.77 7.46
CA ARG A 43 -19.77 1.67 8.39
C ARG A 43 -19.63 0.31 7.72
N GLU A 44 -19.90 0.20 6.43
CA GLU A 44 -19.77 -1.05 5.68
C GLU A 44 -18.31 -1.46 5.44
N GLY A 45 -17.41 -0.50 5.26
CA GLY A 45 -15.96 -0.76 5.08
C GLY A 45 -15.27 -1.25 6.36
N ALA A 46 -15.78 -0.87 7.53
CA ALA A 46 -15.20 -1.24 8.82
C ALA A 46 -15.30 -2.76 9.10
N HIS A 47 -16.28 -3.46 8.53
CA HIS A 47 -16.46 -4.91 8.74
C HIS A 47 -15.36 -5.76 8.07
N THR A 48 -14.70 -5.26 7.02
CA THR A 48 -13.61 -5.98 6.33
C THR A 48 -12.22 -5.57 6.82
N ASP A 49 -12.12 -4.46 7.51
CA ASP A 49 -10.88 -4.02 8.17
C ASP A 49 -10.82 -4.53 9.62
N THR A 50 -10.47 -5.79 9.76
CA THR A 50 -10.27 -6.42 11.09
C THR A 50 -8.99 -5.96 11.81
N SER A 51 -8.18 -5.08 11.20
CA SER A 51 -6.93 -4.55 11.78
C SER A 51 -7.09 -3.20 12.45
N ASP A 52 -8.32 -2.65 12.48
CA ASP A 52 -8.63 -1.33 13.04
C ASP A 52 -7.76 -0.21 12.42
N THR A 53 -7.55 -0.28 11.10
CA THR A 53 -6.70 0.65 10.35
C THR A 53 -7.04 2.11 10.61
N PRO A 54 -8.32 2.56 10.69
CA PRO A 54 -8.64 3.96 10.95
C PRO A 54 -8.13 4.51 12.30
N ARG A 55 -7.89 3.63 13.28
CA ARG A 55 -7.26 4.01 14.56
C ARG A 55 -5.74 3.99 14.52
N SER A 56 -5.18 3.20 13.62
CA SER A 56 -3.74 2.95 13.54
C SER A 56 -3.04 3.74 12.43
N VAL A 57 -3.76 4.09 11.36
CA VAL A 57 -3.24 4.80 10.19
C VAL A 57 -4.10 6.03 9.90
N PRO A 58 -3.53 7.23 9.81
CA PRO A 58 -4.25 8.44 9.41
C PRO A 58 -5.05 8.22 8.14
N THR A 59 -6.35 8.52 8.19
CA THR A 59 -7.30 8.28 7.09
C THR A 59 -7.92 9.60 6.64
N TYR A 60 -7.77 9.93 5.37
CA TYR A 60 -8.29 11.15 4.76
C TYR A 60 -9.36 10.82 3.72
N ASN A 61 -10.37 11.70 3.61
CA ASN A 61 -11.42 11.56 2.60
C ASN A 61 -11.58 12.89 1.90
N PHE A 62 -11.38 12.87 0.60
CA PHE A 62 -11.50 14.04 -0.26
C PHE A 62 -12.75 13.91 -1.11
N ALA A 63 -13.60 14.92 -1.06
CA ALA A 63 -14.85 14.94 -1.83
C ALA A 63 -14.58 15.09 -3.33
N ASP A 64 -13.56 15.86 -3.68
CA ASP A 64 -13.19 16.21 -5.05
C ASP A 64 -11.69 16.54 -5.16
N LEU A 65 -11.25 16.87 -6.38
CA LEU A 65 -9.86 17.27 -6.64
C LEU A 65 -9.49 18.63 -6.05
N GLU A 66 -10.48 19.52 -5.87
CA GLU A 66 -10.23 20.84 -5.28
C GLU A 66 -9.83 20.72 -3.81
N ALA A 67 -10.40 19.75 -3.11
CA ALA A 67 -10.06 19.41 -1.74
C ALA A 67 -8.81 18.51 -1.61
N PHE A 68 -8.41 17.83 -2.68
CA PHE A 68 -7.32 16.86 -2.63
C PHE A 68 -5.97 17.52 -2.36
N ARG A 69 -5.32 17.12 -1.28
CA ARG A 69 -3.99 17.64 -0.89
C ARG A 69 -3.09 16.50 -0.44
N LEU A 70 -1.86 16.56 -0.89
CA LEU A 70 -0.79 15.66 -0.45
C LEU A 70 0.26 16.42 0.36
N PRO A 71 1.02 15.74 1.23
CA PRO A 71 2.15 16.34 1.90
C PRO A 71 3.13 16.95 0.90
N GLN A 72 3.79 18.05 1.27
CA GLN A 72 4.76 18.71 0.42
C GLN A 72 5.88 17.75 -0.01
N GLY A 73 6.19 17.72 -1.30
CA GLY A 73 7.20 16.85 -1.90
C GLY A 73 6.75 15.38 -2.08
N CYS A 74 5.51 15.05 -1.73
CA CYS A 74 4.93 13.74 -2.00
C CYS A 74 4.55 13.62 -3.48
N ARG A 75 5.04 12.60 -4.18
CA ARG A 75 4.70 12.32 -5.58
C ARG A 75 3.42 11.50 -5.67
N LEU A 76 2.50 11.91 -6.53
CA LEU A 76 1.30 11.15 -6.83
C LEU A 76 1.58 10.13 -7.94
N VAL A 77 1.32 8.86 -7.65
CA VAL A 77 1.50 7.74 -8.58
C VAL A 77 0.16 7.09 -8.84
N GLY A 78 -0.38 7.26 -10.05
CA GLY A 78 -1.58 6.56 -10.49
C GLY A 78 -1.28 5.10 -10.81
N VAL A 79 -2.22 4.21 -10.51
CA VAL A 79 -2.14 2.79 -10.84
C VAL A 79 -3.28 2.47 -11.81
N GLU A 80 -2.95 2.36 -13.10
CA GLU A 80 -3.95 2.19 -14.15
C GLU A 80 -3.35 1.47 -15.36
N ILE A 81 -4.18 0.69 -16.07
CA ILE A 81 -3.79 -0.01 -17.28
C ILE A 81 -4.01 0.91 -18.49
N THR A 82 -2.96 1.62 -18.88
CA THR A 82 -2.94 2.45 -20.09
C THR A 82 -1.71 2.14 -20.92
N ASP A 83 -1.74 2.50 -22.21
CA ASP A 83 -0.59 2.28 -23.10
C ASP A 83 0.63 3.08 -22.67
N ALA A 84 0.43 4.28 -22.18
CA ALA A 84 1.49 5.19 -21.73
C ALA A 84 2.00 4.87 -20.32
N ALA A 85 1.35 3.98 -19.56
CA ALA A 85 1.74 3.66 -18.20
C ALA A 85 3.04 2.87 -18.15
N LEU A 86 3.91 3.23 -17.19
CA LEU A 86 5.16 2.53 -16.92
C LEU A 86 4.87 1.15 -16.32
N GLU A 87 5.60 0.14 -16.74
CA GLU A 87 5.49 -1.19 -16.14
C GLU A 87 6.09 -1.20 -14.73
N LEU A 88 5.31 -1.70 -13.76
CA LEU A 88 5.70 -1.73 -12.35
C LEU A 88 7.08 -2.36 -12.11
N PRO A 89 7.46 -3.50 -12.73
CA PRO A 89 8.79 -4.11 -12.50
C PRO A 89 9.97 -3.23 -12.92
N SER A 90 9.73 -2.25 -13.80
CA SER A 90 10.74 -1.30 -14.28
C SER A 90 10.61 0.09 -13.64
N PHE A 91 9.64 0.27 -12.74
CA PHE A 91 9.38 1.55 -12.12
C PHE A 91 10.27 1.78 -10.89
N ARG A 92 10.91 2.93 -10.83
CA ARG A 92 11.65 3.36 -9.65
C ARG A 92 10.77 4.18 -8.72
N HIS A 93 10.35 3.60 -7.62
CA HIS A 93 9.47 4.24 -6.65
C HIS A 93 10.06 5.52 -6.04
N PRO A 94 9.29 6.64 -6.00
CA PRO A 94 9.68 7.82 -5.24
C PRO A 94 9.76 7.50 -3.75
N ARG A 95 10.71 8.11 -3.04
CA ARG A 95 10.83 7.92 -1.58
C ARG A 95 9.60 8.40 -0.81
N GLN A 96 9.01 9.50 -1.26
CA GLN A 96 7.77 10.07 -0.72
C GLN A 96 6.72 9.95 -1.82
N ALA A 97 5.76 9.06 -1.65
CA ALA A 97 4.77 8.74 -2.66
C ALA A 97 3.37 8.56 -2.07
N ALA A 98 2.36 8.96 -2.82
CA ALA A 98 0.99 8.55 -2.64
C ALA A 98 0.55 7.76 -3.87
N TYR A 99 0.08 6.53 -3.67
CA TYR A 99 -0.47 5.72 -4.75
C TYR A 99 -1.97 5.88 -4.79
N ILE A 100 -2.53 6.09 -5.97
CA ILE A 100 -3.98 6.16 -6.15
C ILE A 100 -4.40 5.12 -7.18
N LEU A 101 -5.39 4.30 -6.81
CA LEU A 101 -5.97 3.27 -7.65
C LEU A 101 -7.37 3.71 -8.08
N GLY A 102 -7.77 3.37 -9.29
CA GLY A 102 -9.12 3.61 -9.77
C GLY A 102 -10.12 2.58 -9.26
N ALA A 103 -11.41 2.92 -9.33
CA ALA A 103 -12.48 1.97 -9.08
C ALA A 103 -12.46 0.82 -10.11
N GLU A 104 -12.93 -0.37 -9.71
CA GLU A 104 -12.84 -1.60 -10.52
C GLU A 104 -13.51 -1.53 -11.89
N ARG A 105 -14.55 -0.69 -12.06
CA ARG A 105 -15.30 -0.58 -13.30
C ARG A 105 -14.86 0.58 -14.18
N GLU A 106 -14.45 1.67 -13.58
CA GLU A 106 -14.21 2.94 -14.25
C GLU A 106 -12.72 3.26 -14.37
N GLY A 107 -11.88 2.60 -13.55
CA GLY A 107 -10.46 2.92 -13.47
C GLY A 107 -10.21 4.29 -12.84
N LEU A 108 -9.03 4.84 -13.07
CA LEU A 108 -8.69 6.22 -12.72
C LEU A 108 -9.24 7.19 -13.77
N SER A 109 -9.96 8.21 -13.31
CA SER A 109 -10.46 9.28 -14.18
C SER A 109 -9.33 10.04 -14.89
N ALA A 110 -9.61 10.61 -16.04
CA ALA A 110 -8.62 11.34 -16.83
C ALA A 110 -8.06 12.57 -16.10
N ASP A 111 -8.89 13.24 -15.31
CA ASP A 111 -8.48 14.39 -14.51
C ASP A 111 -7.54 13.98 -13.35
N VAL A 112 -7.78 12.85 -12.70
CA VAL A 112 -6.85 12.30 -11.71
C VAL A 112 -5.54 11.85 -12.37
N GLN A 113 -5.61 11.17 -13.52
CA GLN A 113 -4.41 10.79 -14.25
C GLN A 113 -3.56 11.99 -14.66
N SER A 114 -4.20 13.11 -15.03
CA SER A 114 -3.51 14.33 -15.46
C SER A 114 -2.70 15.01 -14.36
N ILE A 115 -3.07 14.83 -13.10
CA ILE A 115 -2.34 15.39 -11.94
C ILE A 115 -1.33 14.40 -11.34
N CYS A 116 -1.28 13.15 -11.83
CA CYS A 116 -0.28 12.19 -11.40
C CYS A 116 1.12 12.57 -11.91
N ASP A 117 2.12 12.51 -11.04
CA ASP A 117 3.53 12.64 -11.47
C ASP A 117 3.95 11.44 -12.34
N TYR A 118 3.37 10.28 -12.09
CA TYR A 118 3.59 9.02 -12.81
C TYR A 118 2.31 8.21 -12.87
N VAL A 119 2.16 7.43 -13.94
CA VAL A 119 1.15 6.37 -14.02
C VAL A 119 1.88 5.04 -14.23
N VAL A 120 1.56 4.04 -13.43
CA VAL A 120 2.15 2.71 -13.49
C VAL A 120 1.09 1.64 -13.73
N LYS A 121 1.47 0.58 -14.43
CA LYS A 121 0.62 -0.60 -14.63
C LYS A 121 1.30 -1.86 -14.12
N ILE A 122 0.49 -2.76 -13.56
CA ILE A 122 0.92 -4.12 -13.26
C ILE A 122 0.80 -4.92 -14.56
N PRO A 123 1.87 -5.57 -15.05
CA PRO A 123 1.85 -6.28 -16.34
C PRO A 123 1.04 -7.58 -16.22
N THR A 124 -0.27 -7.46 -16.29
CA THR A 124 -1.24 -8.57 -16.25
C THR A 124 -2.07 -8.60 -17.53
N ARG A 125 -2.65 -9.76 -17.85
CA ARG A 125 -3.49 -9.90 -19.06
C ARG A 125 -4.82 -9.15 -18.96
N PHE A 126 -5.30 -8.91 -17.73
CA PHE A 126 -6.53 -8.16 -17.43
C PHE A 126 -6.42 -7.58 -16.02
N SER A 127 -7.33 -6.68 -15.65
CA SER A 127 -7.34 -6.03 -14.35
C SER A 127 -7.47 -7.04 -13.20
N VAL A 128 -6.69 -6.85 -12.16
CA VAL A 128 -6.80 -7.62 -10.90
C VAL A 128 -7.65 -6.84 -9.88
N ASN A 129 -8.13 -7.55 -8.85
CA ASN A 129 -8.87 -6.89 -7.76
C ASN A 129 -8.06 -5.75 -7.14
N LEU A 130 -8.74 -4.68 -6.75
CA LEU A 130 -8.16 -3.46 -6.16
C LEU A 130 -7.21 -3.73 -4.99
N GLY A 131 -7.63 -4.57 -4.05
CA GLY A 131 -6.80 -4.93 -2.88
C GLY A 131 -5.54 -5.70 -3.27
N VAL A 132 -5.65 -6.56 -4.31
CA VAL A 132 -4.52 -7.29 -4.89
C VAL A 132 -3.57 -6.33 -5.61
N ALA A 133 -4.09 -5.41 -6.43
CA ALA A 133 -3.27 -4.39 -7.09
C ALA A 133 -2.49 -3.57 -6.06
N GLY A 134 -3.17 -3.09 -5.00
CA GLY A 134 -2.52 -2.37 -3.91
C GLY A 134 -1.44 -3.18 -3.21
N ALA A 135 -1.68 -4.47 -2.96
CA ALA A 135 -0.67 -5.36 -2.35
C ALA A 135 0.58 -5.50 -3.24
N LEU A 136 0.40 -5.66 -4.55
CA LEU A 136 1.50 -5.78 -5.50
C LEU A 136 2.34 -4.50 -5.56
N ILE A 137 1.70 -3.33 -5.63
CA ILE A 137 2.37 -2.02 -5.60
C ILE A 137 3.20 -1.84 -4.31
N MET A 138 2.61 -2.14 -3.16
CA MET A 138 3.27 -1.98 -1.86
C MET A 138 4.42 -2.97 -1.69
N TYR A 139 4.25 -4.20 -2.18
CA TYR A 139 5.30 -5.22 -2.14
C TYR A 139 6.47 -4.87 -3.07
N ASP A 140 6.19 -4.44 -4.31
CA ASP A 140 7.22 -4.01 -5.24
C ASP A 140 8.01 -2.81 -4.70
N ARG A 141 7.30 -1.81 -4.13
CA ARG A 141 7.94 -0.71 -3.42
C ARG A 141 8.85 -1.21 -2.30
N GLN A 142 8.41 -2.18 -1.51
CA GLN A 142 9.21 -2.73 -0.42
C GLN A 142 10.46 -3.44 -0.94
N LEU A 143 10.35 -4.16 -2.05
CA LEU A 143 11.49 -4.80 -2.71
C LEU A 143 12.48 -3.75 -3.24
N SER A 144 11.98 -2.68 -3.86
CA SER A 144 12.80 -1.64 -4.51
C SER A 144 13.53 -0.73 -3.51
N LEU A 145 12.88 -0.40 -2.38
CA LEU A 145 13.39 0.56 -1.40
C LEU A 145 13.82 -0.08 -0.07
N GLY A 146 13.48 -1.33 0.15
CA GLY A 146 13.84 -2.09 1.35
C GLY A 146 15.31 -2.54 1.34
N ARG A 147 15.78 -2.92 2.52
CA ARG A 147 17.10 -3.53 2.69
C ARG A 147 16.91 -5.05 2.80
N HIS A 148 16.88 -5.70 1.68
CA HIS A 148 16.80 -7.15 1.60
C HIS A 148 18.12 -7.71 1.09
N ALA A 149 18.46 -8.94 1.45
CA ALA A 149 19.56 -9.65 0.84
C ALA A 149 19.32 -9.83 -0.66
N ALA A 150 20.39 -9.78 -1.44
CA ALA A 150 20.29 -10.05 -2.87
C ALA A 150 19.73 -11.45 -3.09
N ARG A 151 18.90 -11.60 -4.12
CA ARG A 151 18.44 -12.94 -4.55
C ARG A 151 19.62 -13.71 -5.11
N PRO A 152 19.80 -14.99 -4.72
CA PRO A 152 20.86 -15.82 -5.28
C PRO A 152 20.62 -16.05 -6.79
N VAL A 153 21.69 -16.36 -7.52
CA VAL A 153 21.60 -16.72 -8.94
C VAL A 153 20.95 -18.08 -9.14
N ALA A 154 21.23 -19.02 -8.21
CA ALA A 154 20.61 -20.34 -8.18
C ALA A 154 19.26 -20.29 -7.43
N GLU A 155 18.41 -21.28 -7.69
CA GLU A 155 17.15 -21.44 -6.98
C GLU A 155 17.37 -21.54 -5.45
N GLY A 156 16.46 -20.93 -4.69
CA GLY A 156 16.48 -20.95 -3.23
C GLY A 156 16.67 -19.58 -2.58
N GLY A 157 17.05 -19.59 -1.33
CA GLY A 157 17.29 -18.38 -0.55
C GLY A 157 18.77 -18.04 -0.42
N PRO A 158 19.10 -16.84 0.12
CA PRO A 158 20.48 -16.46 0.37
C PRO A 158 21.12 -17.41 1.40
N THR A 159 22.37 -17.76 1.19
CA THR A 159 23.16 -18.61 2.10
C THR A 159 23.70 -17.83 3.30
N GLU A 160 23.76 -16.50 3.19
CA GLU A 160 24.20 -15.62 4.27
C GLU A 160 23.04 -15.21 5.18
N ALA A 161 23.34 -15.05 6.47
CA ALA A 161 22.35 -14.54 7.41
C ALA A 161 21.90 -13.12 7.02
N VAL A 162 20.58 -12.93 6.89
CA VAL A 162 20.01 -11.61 6.62
C VAL A 162 20.22 -10.73 7.83
N VAL A 163 20.92 -9.60 7.65
CA VAL A 163 21.06 -8.58 8.70
C VAL A 163 19.68 -8.02 9.01
N VAL A 164 19.19 -8.34 10.21
CA VAL A 164 17.89 -7.80 10.66
C VAL A 164 17.99 -6.27 10.73
N PRO A 165 17.13 -5.52 10.04
CA PRO A 165 17.17 -4.06 10.11
C PRO A 165 17.00 -3.59 11.55
N PRO A 166 17.70 -2.50 11.98
CA PRO A 166 17.62 -1.98 13.34
C PRO A 166 16.25 -1.35 13.70
N PHE A 167 15.25 -1.53 12.87
CA PHE A 167 13.92 -0.96 13.00
C PHE A 167 12.91 -2.02 13.39
N GLY A 168 12.67 -2.08 14.67
CA GLY A 168 11.48 -2.73 15.21
C GLY A 168 11.27 -4.17 14.71
N GLU A 169 11.29 -5.07 15.64
CA GLU A 169 10.97 -6.46 15.35
C GLU A 169 9.52 -6.57 14.86
N PRO A 170 9.25 -7.40 13.84
CA PRO A 170 7.88 -7.64 13.39
C PRO A 170 6.95 -7.96 14.56
N ILE A 171 5.73 -7.40 14.55
CA ILE A 171 4.76 -7.51 15.66
C ILE A 171 4.51 -8.96 16.07
N TYR A 172 4.51 -9.92 15.12
CA TYR A 172 4.33 -11.34 15.42
C TYR A 172 5.47 -11.92 16.27
N LYS A 173 6.73 -11.51 16.03
CA LYS A 173 7.89 -11.94 16.84
C LYS A 173 7.81 -11.35 18.24
N ARG A 174 7.41 -10.08 18.36
CA ARG A 174 7.17 -9.45 19.66
C ARG A 174 6.09 -10.18 20.46
N LYS A 175 4.98 -10.56 19.82
CA LYS A 175 3.92 -11.36 20.45
C LYS A 175 4.42 -12.73 20.89
N GLN A 176 5.26 -13.40 20.11
CA GLN A 176 5.85 -14.70 20.49
C GLN A 176 6.77 -14.58 21.71
N ARG A 177 7.60 -13.55 21.78
CA ARG A 177 8.45 -13.31 22.96
C ARG A 177 7.66 -13.02 24.23
N VAL A 178 6.59 -12.22 24.12
CA VAL A 178 5.71 -11.92 25.26
C VAL A 178 5.04 -13.21 25.77
N ARG A 179 4.55 -14.06 24.87
CA ARG A 179 3.96 -15.36 25.24
C ARG A 179 5.00 -16.30 25.86
N ALA A 180 6.19 -16.39 25.32
CA ALA A 180 7.26 -17.22 25.86
C ALA A 180 7.69 -16.78 27.28
N ARG A 181 7.79 -15.47 27.53
CA ARG A 181 8.07 -14.93 28.86
C ARG A 181 6.95 -15.18 29.87
N ALA A 182 5.68 -15.08 29.45
CA ALA A 182 4.55 -15.38 30.30
C ALA A 182 4.52 -16.86 30.74
N VAL A 183 4.88 -17.79 29.85
CA VAL A 183 4.97 -19.24 30.15
C VAL A 183 6.12 -19.54 31.12
N GLN A 184 7.25 -18.81 31.02
CA GLN A 184 8.38 -18.99 31.94
C GLN A 184 8.14 -18.39 33.34
N ALA A 185 7.31 -17.37 33.46
CA ALA A 185 6.96 -16.74 34.73
C ALA A 185 5.94 -17.53 35.56
N HIS A 186 5.34 -18.57 34.99
CA HIS A 186 4.36 -19.45 35.63
C HIS A 186 4.91 -20.86 35.94
N LYS A 187 6.22 -21.06 35.74
CA LYS A 187 6.98 -22.24 36.20
C LYS A 187 7.88 -21.87 37.37
#